data_afedb915a2ce6b85afbe886558a005be
#
_entry.id   afedb915a2ce6b85afbe886558a005be
#
_cell.length_a   1.000
_cell.length_b   1.000
_cell.length_c   1.000
_cell.angle_alpha   90.00
_cell.angle_beta   90.00
_cell.angle_gamma   90.00
#
_symmetry.space_group_name_H-M   'P 1'
#
loop_
_entity.id
_entity.type
_entity.pdbx_description
1 polymer ?
#
loop_
_entity_poly.entity_id
_entity_poly.type
_entity_poly.pdbx_seq_one_letter_code
_entity_poly.pdbx_strand_id
1 'polypeptide(L)'
;MRGAEIVRRLLRSMSPKAGGEDAVAFSTSQLLPIENEWLRDVSTRLRARQTPWEGFQRADLVKANELPMLRAAERAGQQGQMETVVQKGPEYARLYIQLLGKLSRPDTIQSVLLLVDDLMQAAPEHVEWFVEAEPYAALVHALEVNDVFVSLKAAQFLTLCICKQTQQASSYGAPPADVVEKLVKHIKRTLANATATELADDGANGNVAPIFLCMVGELMRSAHVREMIWHRDTKANTSQRASDALIAQLVGVLRMSMASNTASSRASGNTGVPQLHYLALFALWELTFLEEAAQGLELHFGVASVLVHVAQKALKNKVVRLVVSIWRNMLDASEEENAMRLLGAKVLPLCDTLQERRYPDGELQEDLAYVQRVLSQRLEQMSSYEQYKSELYSGHMSFDN
;
A
#
# COMPACT_ATOMS: atom_id res chain seq x y z
N MET A 1 -21.89 -1.28 3.72
CA MET A 1 -21.80 -0.38 4.89
C MET A 1 -20.94 -0.94 6.04
N ARG A 2 -20.89 -2.26 6.30
CA ARG A 2 -20.05 -2.86 7.38
C ARG A 2 -18.54 -2.64 7.20
N GLY A 3 -17.99 -2.73 5.98
CA GLY A 3 -16.56 -2.57 5.73
C GLY A 3 -15.98 -1.20 6.13
N ALA A 4 -16.69 -0.09 5.84
CA ALA A 4 -16.23 1.25 6.20
C ALA A 4 -16.20 1.49 7.73
N GLU A 5 -17.03 0.81 8.49
CA GLU A 5 -17.07 0.91 9.95
C GLU A 5 -15.96 0.08 10.61
N ILE A 6 -15.64 -1.07 10.05
CA ILE A 6 -14.49 -1.91 10.47
C ILE A 6 -13.18 -1.18 10.18
N VAL A 7 -13.05 -0.57 9.00
CA VAL A 7 -11.88 0.27 8.64
C VAL A 7 -11.72 1.42 9.64
N ARG A 8 -12.80 2.16 9.94
CA ARG A 8 -12.76 3.24 10.94
C ARG A 8 -12.36 2.75 12.34
N ARG A 9 -12.83 1.58 12.77
CA ARG A 9 -12.47 0.99 14.07
C ARG A 9 -11.00 0.55 14.11
N LEU A 10 -10.52 -0.19 13.11
CA LEU A 10 -9.14 -0.66 13.03
C LEU A 10 -8.13 0.50 13.00
N LEU A 11 -8.47 1.57 12.31
CA LEU A 11 -7.62 2.76 12.21
C LEU A 11 -7.60 3.57 13.51
N ARG A 12 -8.71 3.62 14.29
CA ARG A 12 -8.74 4.24 15.63
C ARG A 12 -7.83 3.53 16.64
N SER A 13 -7.70 2.20 16.55
CA SER A 13 -6.87 1.42 17.47
C SER A 13 -5.37 1.44 17.12
N MET A 14 -5.02 1.91 15.92
CA MET A 14 -3.63 2.02 15.45
C MET A 14 -3.00 3.40 15.74
N SER A 15 -3.79 4.39 16.18
CA SER A 15 -3.27 5.69 16.63
C SER A 15 -2.69 5.58 18.04
N PRO A 16 -1.52 6.19 18.34
CA PRO A 16 -1.06 6.35 19.71
C PRO A 16 -2.08 7.20 20.47
N LYS A 17 -2.43 6.81 21.69
CA LYS A 17 -3.37 7.49 22.56
C LYS A 17 -2.97 8.97 22.75
N ALA A 18 -3.59 9.86 21.99
CA ALA A 18 -3.73 11.27 22.33
C ALA A 18 -5.22 11.50 22.54
N GLY A 19 -5.62 11.89 23.74
CA GLY A 19 -7.00 12.16 24.08
C GLY A 19 -7.51 13.37 23.32
N GLY A 20 -8.66 13.21 22.66
CA GLY A 20 -9.39 14.25 21.95
C GLY A 20 -10.37 13.63 21.00
N GLU A 21 -11.65 13.95 21.17
CA GLU A 21 -12.75 13.65 20.25
C GLU A 21 -12.50 14.39 18.92
N ASP A 22 -11.73 13.82 18.01
CA ASP A 22 -11.70 14.27 16.62
C ASP A 22 -11.84 13.05 15.71
N ALA A 23 -12.88 13.06 14.90
CA ALA A 23 -13.04 12.16 13.77
C ALA A 23 -11.76 12.26 12.93
N VAL A 24 -10.90 11.24 13.00
CA VAL A 24 -9.66 11.17 12.21
C VAL A 24 -10.08 11.11 10.75
N ALA A 25 -10.20 12.30 10.15
CA ALA A 25 -10.12 12.46 8.72
C ALA A 25 -8.73 11.91 8.35
N PHE A 26 -8.69 10.80 7.60
CA PHE A 26 -7.44 10.26 7.09
C PHE A 26 -6.78 11.33 6.25
N SER A 27 -5.80 11.97 6.84
CA SER A 27 -4.95 12.92 6.12
C SER A 27 -4.25 12.16 5.01
N THR A 28 -4.40 12.63 3.77
CA THR A 28 -3.61 12.25 2.59
C THR A 28 -2.10 12.35 2.83
N SER A 29 -1.68 12.95 3.94
CA SER A 29 -0.30 13.09 4.37
C SER A 29 0.37 11.79 4.83
N GLN A 30 -0.35 10.66 4.96
CA GLN A 30 0.27 9.40 5.40
C GLN A 30 1.16 8.74 4.33
N LEU A 31 1.10 9.16 3.08
CA LEU A 31 2.08 8.76 2.06
C LEU A 31 3.42 9.51 2.16
N LEU A 32 3.44 10.62 2.88
CA LEU A 32 4.62 11.46 3.02
C LEU A 32 5.57 11.05 4.17
N PRO A 33 5.16 10.39 5.27
CA PRO A 33 6.02 10.20 6.43
C PRO A 33 6.74 8.85 6.49
N ILE A 34 6.93 8.13 5.38
CA ILE A 34 7.93 7.07 5.40
C ILE A 34 9.29 7.75 5.41
N GLU A 35 9.90 7.80 6.60
CA GLU A 35 11.25 8.28 6.74
C GLU A 35 12.18 7.39 5.90
N ASN A 36 12.71 7.98 4.84
CA ASN A 36 13.72 7.36 4.00
C ASN A 36 14.92 8.31 3.98
N GLU A 37 16.02 7.86 4.54
CA GLU A 37 17.23 8.65 4.70
C GLU A 37 17.79 9.12 3.37
N TRP A 38 17.85 8.22 2.38
CA TRP A 38 18.28 8.55 1.03
C TRP A 38 17.42 9.66 0.42
N LEU A 39 16.09 9.54 0.52
CA LEU A 39 15.17 10.54 -0.05
C LEU A 39 15.34 11.90 0.63
N ARG A 40 15.54 11.92 1.96
CA ARG A 40 15.82 13.15 2.72
C ARG A 40 17.13 13.78 2.29
N ASP A 41 18.20 12.99 2.14
CA ASP A 41 19.51 13.47 1.74
C ASP A 41 19.53 14.00 0.30
N VAL A 42 18.87 13.29 -0.64
CA VAL A 42 18.70 13.75 -2.00
C VAL A 42 17.89 15.06 -2.03
N SER A 43 16.76 15.13 -1.34
CA SER A 43 15.95 16.35 -1.26
C SER A 43 16.74 17.53 -0.70
N THR A 44 17.55 17.32 0.35
CA THR A 44 18.40 18.36 0.95
C THR A 44 19.45 18.86 -0.05
N ARG A 45 20.14 17.96 -0.75
CA ARG A 45 21.12 18.33 -1.78
C ARG A 45 20.48 19.09 -2.95
N LEU A 46 19.30 18.67 -3.37
CA LEU A 46 18.59 19.33 -4.46
C LEU A 46 18.10 20.73 -4.07
N ARG A 47 17.62 20.92 -2.81
CA ARG A 47 17.24 22.27 -2.31
C ARG A 47 18.41 23.23 -2.21
N ALA A 48 19.64 22.74 -2.00
CA ALA A 48 20.85 23.58 -1.98
C ALA A 48 21.28 24.04 -3.37
N ARG A 49 20.77 23.42 -4.45
CA ARG A 49 21.07 23.76 -5.81
C ARG A 49 20.17 24.91 -6.31
N GLN A 50 20.77 25.97 -6.84
CA GLN A 50 19.98 27.01 -7.51
C GLN A 50 19.55 26.56 -8.92
N THR A 51 18.23 26.60 -9.17
CA THR A 51 17.70 26.30 -10.50
C THR A 51 17.81 27.53 -11.40
N PRO A 52 18.37 27.42 -12.63
CA PRO A 52 18.58 28.56 -13.52
C PRO A 52 17.30 29.00 -14.25
N TRP A 53 16.29 29.44 -13.51
CA TRP A 53 14.96 29.82 -14.04
C TRP A 53 15.02 30.92 -15.11
N GLU A 54 15.99 31.85 -15.01
CA GLU A 54 16.22 32.88 -16.00
C GLU A 54 16.64 32.29 -17.35
N GLY A 55 17.35 31.16 -17.34
CA GLY A 55 17.68 30.43 -18.57
C GLY A 55 16.45 29.82 -19.22
N PHE A 56 15.53 29.29 -18.45
CA PHE A 56 14.27 28.76 -18.93
C PHE A 56 13.32 29.84 -19.40
N GLN A 57 13.34 31.02 -18.77
CA GLN A 57 12.61 32.20 -19.27
C GLN A 57 13.11 32.65 -20.64
N ARG A 58 14.44 32.72 -20.85
CA ARG A 58 15.02 33.04 -22.13
C ARG A 58 14.71 32.03 -23.24
N ALA A 59 14.47 30.77 -22.85
CA ALA A 59 14.03 29.70 -23.73
C ALA A 59 12.51 29.63 -23.93
N ASP A 60 11.76 30.61 -23.43
CA ASP A 60 10.28 30.70 -23.48
C ASP A 60 9.54 29.52 -22.84
N LEU A 61 10.20 28.81 -21.93
CA LEU A 61 9.60 27.71 -21.12
C LEU A 61 8.92 28.26 -19.86
N VAL A 62 9.40 29.39 -19.33
CA VAL A 62 8.89 30.09 -18.15
C VAL A 62 8.53 31.52 -18.58
N LYS A 63 7.30 31.93 -18.29
CA LYS A 63 6.85 33.32 -18.62
C LYS A 63 7.43 34.34 -17.65
N ALA A 64 7.47 35.60 -18.07
CA ALA A 64 8.01 36.72 -17.28
C ALA A 64 7.30 36.89 -15.91
N ASN A 65 5.99 36.62 -15.86
CA ASN A 65 5.20 36.66 -14.62
C ASN A 65 5.33 35.42 -13.73
N GLU A 66 5.81 34.28 -14.26
CA GLU A 66 6.01 33.04 -13.55
C GLU A 66 7.36 32.98 -12.81
N LEU A 67 8.39 33.65 -13.34
CA LEU A 67 9.73 33.68 -12.75
C LEU A 67 9.75 34.21 -11.30
N PRO A 68 9.09 35.33 -10.95
CA PRO A 68 9.04 35.80 -9.56
C PRO A 68 8.37 34.79 -8.63
N MET A 69 7.33 34.06 -9.10
CA MET A 69 6.65 33.03 -8.35
C MET A 69 7.59 31.87 -8.03
N LEU A 70 8.33 31.35 -9.00
CA LEU A 70 9.30 30.25 -8.81
C LEU A 70 10.40 30.65 -7.83
N ARG A 71 10.93 31.87 -7.94
CA ARG A 71 11.95 32.37 -7.00
C ARG A 71 11.39 32.57 -5.58
N ALA A 72 10.13 33.00 -5.46
CA ALA A 72 9.47 33.12 -4.17
C ALA A 72 9.28 31.74 -3.52
N ALA A 73 8.81 30.75 -4.30
CA ALA A 73 8.60 29.38 -3.83
C ALA A 73 9.92 28.70 -3.40
N GLU A 74 11.01 28.81 -4.19
CA GLU A 74 12.33 28.28 -3.80
C GLU A 74 12.81 28.86 -2.46
N ARG A 75 12.70 30.19 -2.31
CA ARG A 75 13.10 30.85 -1.05
C ARG A 75 12.22 30.41 0.12
N ALA A 76 10.90 30.35 -0.10
CA ALA A 76 9.95 29.90 0.93
C ALA A 76 10.24 28.47 1.39
N GLY A 77 10.50 27.54 0.46
CA GLY A 77 10.86 26.15 0.79
C GLY A 77 12.20 26.04 1.53
N GLN A 78 13.22 26.83 1.15
CA GLN A 78 14.50 26.88 1.84
C GLN A 78 14.41 27.45 3.25
N GLN A 79 13.51 28.42 3.49
CA GLN A 79 13.32 29.11 4.78
C GLN A 79 12.23 28.47 5.64
N GLY A 80 11.45 27.51 5.10
CA GLY A 80 10.29 26.93 5.80
C GLY A 80 9.11 27.91 5.96
N GLN A 81 9.03 28.96 5.12
CA GLN A 81 8.03 30.03 5.21
C GLN A 81 7.07 29.94 4.03
N MET A 82 6.22 28.91 4.03
CA MET A 82 5.35 28.57 2.91
C MET A 82 3.99 29.31 2.90
N GLU A 83 3.67 30.15 3.90
CA GLU A 83 2.35 30.77 4.06
C GLU A 83 1.91 31.57 2.84
N THR A 84 2.81 32.34 2.22
CA THR A 84 2.52 33.15 1.03
C THR A 84 2.32 32.30 -0.22
N VAL A 85 2.98 31.13 -0.31
CA VAL A 85 2.82 30.16 -1.38
C VAL A 85 1.50 29.42 -1.22
N VAL A 86 1.17 29.01 -0.01
CA VAL A 86 -0.10 28.33 0.33
C VAL A 86 -1.30 29.22 0.04
N GLN A 87 -1.25 30.53 0.35
CA GLN A 87 -2.31 31.48 0.03
C GLN A 87 -2.65 31.53 -1.46
N LYS A 88 -1.69 31.22 -2.34
CA LYS A 88 -1.87 31.16 -3.80
C LYS A 88 -1.72 29.72 -4.32
N GLY A 89 -2.00 28.73 -3.50
CA GLY A 89 -1.81 27.30 -3.78
C GLY A 89 -2.34 26.86 -5.15
N PRO A 90 -3.59 27.20 -5.53
CA PRO A 90 -4.12 26.83 -6.86
C PRO A 90 -3.33 27.38 -8.05
N GLU A 91 -2.77 28.61 -7.91
CA GLU A 91 -1.94 29.22 -8.97
C GLU A 91 -0.59 28.50 -9.09
N TYR A 92 0.04 28.18 -7.95
CA TYR A 92 1.28 27.43 -7.91
C TYR A 92 1.11 26.00 -8.41
N ALA A 93 0.05 25.31 -8.02
CA ALA A 93 -0.24 23.95 -8.50
C ALA A 93 -0.35 23.92 -10.04
N ARG A 94 -1.11 24.84 -10.64
CA ARG A 94 -1.20 24.95 -12.12
C ARG A 94 0.15 25.24 -12.76
N LEU A 95 0.94 26.16 -12.19
CA LEU A 95 2.27 26.49 -12.67
C LEU A 95 3.19 25.26 -12.66
N TYR A 96 3.24 24.53 -11.56
CA TYR A 96 4.09 23.36 -11.41
C TYR A 96 3.71 22.23 -12.38
N ILE A 97 2.41 21.95 -12.53
CA ILE A 97 1.93 20.95 -13.48
C ILE A 97 2.24 21.35 -14.93
N GLN A 98 2.05 22.63 -15.32
CA GLN A 98 2.43 23.10 -16.64
C GLN A 98 3.94 22.98 -16.91
N LEU A 99 4.78 23.26 -15.92
CA LEU A 99 6.23 23.11 -16.04
C LEU A 99 6.64 21.64 -16.18
N LEU A 100 6.07 20.74 -15.37
CA LEU A 100 6.33 19.30 -15.50
C LEU A 100 5.97 18.77 -16.89
N GLY A 101 4.92 19.30 -17.51
CA GLY A 101 4.53 18.90 -18.87
C GLY A 101 5.44 19.45 -19.99
N LYS A 102 6.22 20.52 -19.73
CA LYS A 102 7.09 21.16 -20.73
C LYS A 102 8.57 20.79 -20.58
N LEU A 103 8.99 20.44 -19.37
CA LEU A 103 10.40 20.20 -19.06
C LEU A 103 10.77 18.75 -19.35
N SER A 104 11.94 18.54 -19.97
CA SER A 104 12.47 17.21 -20.30
C SER A 104 13.75 16.86 -19.55
N ARG A 105 14.44 17.85 -18.97
CA ARG A 105 15.69 17.63 -18.25
C ARG A 105 15.42 17.13 -16.82
N PRO A 106 16.00 15.98 -16.41
CA PRO A 106 15.76 15.41 -15.09
C PRO A 106 16.07 16.37 -13.94
N ASP A 107 17.18 17.12 -14.04
CA ASP A 107 17.61 18.09 -13.04
C ASP A 107 16.57 19.22 -12.76
N THR A 108 15.89 19.65 -13.80
CA THR A 108 14.85 20.68 -13.68
C THR A 108 13.53 20.09 -13.19
N ILE A 109 13.17 18.88 -13.66
CA ILE A 109 12.00 18.16 -13.18
C ILE A 109 12.15 17.88 -11.68
N GLN A 110 13.35 17.47 -11.21
CA GLN A 110 13.64 17.31 -9.78
C GLN A 110 13.32 18.59 -8.99
N SER A 111 13.74 19.76 -9.48
CA SER A 111 13.48 21.05 -8.81
C SER A 111 11.99 21.36 -8.74
N VAL A 112 11.22 21.13 -9.82
CA VAL A 112 9.77 21.35 -9.80
C VAL A 112 9.08 20.37 -8.87
N LEU A 113 9.45 19.09 -8.86
CA LEU A 113 8.87 18.09 -7.96
C LEU A 113 9.17 18.40 -6.48
N LEU A 114 10.31 19.03 -6.18
CA LEU A 114 10.56 19.54 -4.82
C LEU A 114 9.64 20.68 -4.43
N LEU A 115 9.36 21.62 -5.36
CA LEU A 115 8.40 22.69 -5.10
C LEU A 115 6.99 22.16 -4.87
N VAL A 116 6.59 21.10 -5.62
CA VAL A 116 5.33 20.37 -5.37
C VAL A 116 5.36 19.75 -3.97
N ASP A 117 6.45 19.07 -3.61
CA ASP A 117 6.63 18.42 -2.31
C ASP A 117 6.52 19.43 -1.16
N ASP A 118 7.21 20.59 -1.28
CA ASP A 118 7.19 21.64 -0.28
C ASP A 118 5.78 22.23 -0.09
N LEU A 119 5.03 22.44 -1.19
CA LEU A 119 3.64 22.90 -1.12
C LEU A 119 2.73 21.85 -0.48
N MET A 120 2.90 20.58 -0.84
CA MET A 120 2.11 19.50 -0.27
C MET A 120 2.41 19.23 1.21
N GLN A 121 3.66 19.42 1.65
CA GLN A 121 4.01 19.33 3.06
C GLN A 121 3.43 20.50 3.88
N ALA A 122 3.36 21.69 3.29
CA ALA A 122 2.80 22.87 3.94
C ALA A 122 1.26 22.88 3.99
N ALA A 123 0.60 22.23 3.03
CA ALA A 123 -0.86 22.18 2.90
C ALA A 123 -1.34 20.79 2.42
N PRO A 124 -1.16 19.73 3.24
CA PRO A 124 -1.43 18.34 2.83
C PRO A 124 -2.91 18.07 2.57
N GLU A 125 -3.82 18.88 3.12
CA GLU A 125 -5.26 18.79 2.92
C GLU A 125 -5.69 19.24 1.51
N HIS A 126 -4.87 20.01 0.81
CA HIS A 126 -5.22 20.68 -0.46
C HIS A 126 -4.67 19.97 -1.71
N VAL A 127 -4.70 18.63 -1.74
CA VAL A 127 -4.35 17.85 -2.95
C VAL A 127 -5.25 18.18 -4.13
N GLU A 128 -6.49 18.65 -3.87
CA GLU A 128 -7.44 19.07 -4.90
C GLU A 128 -6.91 20.14 -5.83
N TRP A 129 -6.04 21.06 -5.38
CA TRP A 129 -5.43 22.07 -6.25
C TRP A 129 -4.66 21.44 -7.42
N PHE A 130 -4.02 20.30 -7.17
CA PHE A 130 -3.32 19.55 -8.21
C PHE A 130 -4.28 18.74 -9.07
N VAL A 131 -5.33 18.12 -8.50
CA VAL A 131 -6.35 17.41 -9.28
C VAL A 131 -7.03 18.35 -10.27
N GLU A 132 -7.38 19.57 -9.83
CA GLU A 132 -7.95 20.62 -10.68
C GLU A 132 -7.00 21.16 -11.75
N ALA A 133 -5.70 21.00 -11.56
CA ALA A 133 -4.68 21.38 -12.54
C ALA A 133 -4.43 20.30 -13.62
N GLU A 134 -5.21 19.23 -13.67
CA GLU A 134 -5.09 18.10 -14.62
C GLU A 134 -3.68 17.48 -14.64
N PRO A 135 -3.22 16.87 -13.54
CA PRO A 135 -1.81 16.54 -13.33
C PRO A 135 -1.34 15.30 -14.11
N TYR A 136 -2.26 14.48 -14.61
CA TYR A 136 -1.98 13.11 -15.02
C TYR A 136 -0.99 12.98 -16.16
N ALA A 137 -1.17 13.74 -17.24
CA ALA A 137 -0.25 13.68 -18.38
C ALA A 137 1.18 14.07 -18.00
N ALA A 138 1.33 15.14 -17.20
CA ALA A 138 2.62 15.65 -16.75
C ALA A 138 3.32 14.69 -15.77
N LEU A 139 2.57 14.12 -14.83
CA LEU A 139 3.13 13.18 -13.87
C LEU A 139 3.45 11.81 -14.49
N VAL A 140 2.65 11.33 -15.46
CA VAL A 140 2.98 10.13 -16.23
C VAL A 140 4.25 10.34 -17.07
N HIS A 141 4.42 11.51 -17.69
CA HIS A 141 5.67 11.85 -18.38
C HIS A 141 6.86 11.83 -17.39
N ALA A 142 6.72 12.43 -16.21
CA ALA A 142 7.75 12.39 -15.17
C ALA A 142 8.05 10.98 -14.66
N LEU A 143 7.04 10.10 -14.59
CA LEU A 143 7.20 8.70 -14.20
C LEU A 143 8.12 7.90 -15.13
N GLU A 144 8.15 8.27 -16.43
CA GLU A 144 8.95 7.61 -17.47
C GLU A 144 10.38 8.16 -17.57
N VAL A 145 10.72 9.23 -16.85
CA VAL A 145 12.07 9.80 -16.81
C VAL A 145 13.03 8.81 -16.15
N ASN A 146 14.19 8.60 -16.76
CA ASN A 146 15.22 7.71 -16.21
C ASN A 146 16.01 8.38 -15.06
N ASP A 147 15.30 8.67 -13.97
CA ASP A 147 15.84 9.21 -12.73
C ASP A 147 15.01 8.67 -11.55
N VAL A 148 15.70 8.07 -10.56
CA VAL A 148 15.03 7.39 -9.44
C VAL A 148 14.23 8.36 -8.57
N PHE A 149 14.78 9.56 -8.30
CA PHE A 149 14.09 10.57 -7.51
C PHE A 149 12.85 11.09 -8.22
N VAL A 150 12.97 11.41 -9.52
CA VAL A 150 11.87 11.90 -10.36
C VAL A 150 10.75 10.88 -10.43
N SER A 151 11.06 9.64 -10.79
CA SER A 151 10.05 8.59 -10.94
C SER A 151 9.38 8.23 -9.61
N LEU A 152 10.12 8.23 -8.50
CA LEU A 152 9.57 8.01 -7.16
C LEU A 152 8.62 9.13 -6.75
N LYS A 153 9.03 10.40 -6.87
CA LYS A 153 8.18 11.55 -6.53
C LYS A 153 6.96 11.64 -7.43
N ALA A 154 7.11 11.41 -8.74
CA ALA A 154 5.98 11.35 -9.66
C ALA A 154 4.97 10.25 -9.27
N ALA A 155 5.45 9.06 -8.89
CA ALA A 155 4.59 7.97 -8.40
C ALA A 155 3.86 8.35 -7.11
N GLN A 156 4.53 8.99 -6.15
CA GLN A 156 3.90 9.49 -4.91
C GLN A 156 2.78 10.49 -5.23
N PHE A 157 3.03 11.50 -6.09
CA PHE A 157 2.02 12.50 -6.42
C PHE A 157 0.88 11.93 -7.25
N LEU A 158 1.15 11.01 -8.18
CA LEU A 158 0.09 10.28 -8.90
C LEU A 158 -0.81 9.53 -7.92
N THR A 159 -0.22 8.84 -6.96
CA THR A 159 -0.98 8.12 -5.92
C THR A 159 -1.86 9.07 -5.13
N LEU A 160 -1.33 10.21 -4.66
CA LEU A 160 -2.09 11.22 -3.93
C LEU A 160 -3.27 11.76 -4.74
N CYS A 161 -3.04 12.13 -6.01
CA CYS A 161 -4.09 12.65 -6.87
C CYS A 161 -5.18 11.60 -7.17
N ILE A 162 -4.79 10.35 -7.44
CA ILE A 162 -5.72 9.23 -7.66
C ILE A 162 -6.56 8.97 -6.41
N CYS A 163 -5.94 8.90 -5.22
CA CYS A 163 -6.64 8.69 -3.96
C CYS A 163 -7.61 9.83 -3.66
N LYS A 164 -7.19 11.09 -3.85
CA LYS A 164 -8.07 12.25 -3.63
C LYS A 164 -9.25 12.24 -4.59
N GLN A 165 -9.01 11.99 -5.87
CA GLN A 165 -10.06 11.93 -6.87
C GLN A 165 -11.06 10.81 -6.60
N THR A 166 -10.61 9.62 -6.20
CA THR A 166 -11.50 8.50 -5.83
C THR A 166 -12.31 8.77 -4.57
N GLN A 167 -11.76 9.48 -3.59
CA GLN A 167 -12.49 9.91 -2.39
C GLN A 167 -13.59 10.93 -2.71
N GLN A 168 -13.39 11.75 -3.73
CA GLN A 168 -14.30 12.80 -4.18
C GLN A 168 -14.82 12.53 -5.60
N ALA A 169 -15.12 11.27 -5.92
CA ALA A 169 -15.55 10.84 -7.26
C ALA A 169 -16.82 11.54 -7.74
N SER A 170 -17.69 11.98 -6.82
CA SER A 170 -18.88 12.79 -7.16
C SER A 170 -18.54 14.16 -7.72
N SER A 171 -17.37 14.73 -7.38
CA SER A 171 -16.94 16.05 -7.81
C SER A 171 -15.99 16.00 -9.01
N TYR A 172 -15.09 15.03 -9.06
CA TYR A 172 -14.00 14.95 -10.04
C TYR A 172 -14.13 13.76 -11.01
N GLY A 173 -15.11 12.86 -10.81
CA GLY A 173 -15.20 11.62 -11.57
C GLY A 173 -14.16 10.58 -11.15
N ALA A 174 -14.09 9.47 -11.89
CA ALA A 174 -13.09 8.44 -11.66
C ALA A 174 -11.74 8.85 -12.28
N PRO A 175 -10.59 8.49 -11.67
CA PRO A 175 -9.28 8.71 -12.27
C PRO A 175 -9.16 7.94 -13.59
N PRO A 176 -8.38 8.44 -14.57
CA PRO A 176 -8.19 7.74 -15.85
C PRO A 176 -7.59 6.36 -15.65
N ALA A 177 -8.23 5.32 -16.18
CA ALA A 177 -7.83 3.93 -15.98
C ALA A 177 -6.41 3.64 -16.51
N ASP A 178 -6.03 4.24 -17.64
CA ASP A 178 -4.69 4.11 -18.23
C ASP A 178 -3.59 4.72 -17.34
N VAL A 179 -3.90 5.78 -16.61
CA VAL A 179 -2.98 6.39 -15.64
C VAL A 179 -2.74 5.46 -14.45
N VAL A 180 -3.83 4.91 -13.89
CA VAL A 180 -3.73 3.93 -12.79
C VAL A 180 -2.93 2.71 -13.26
N GLU A 181 -3.17 2.22 -14.47
CA GLU A 181 -2.45 1.08 -15.03
C GLU A 181 -0.95 1.36 -15.20
N LYS A 182 -0.58 2.55 -15.72
CA LYS A 182 0.83 2.97 -15.86
C LYS A 182 1.53 3.07 -14.52
N LEU A 183 0.86 3.67 -13.51
CA LEU A 183 1.40 3.76 -12.16
C LEU A 183 1.62 2.36 -11.57
N VAL A 184 0.62 1.48 -11.62
CA VAL A 184 0.73 0.11 -11.11
C VAL A 184 1.81 -0.68 -11.85
N LYS A 185 1.95 -0.51 -13.16
CA LYS A 185 3.03 -1.13 -13.94
C LYS A 185 4.41 -0.64 -13.48
N HIS A 186 4.54 0.65 -13.18
CA HIS A 186 5.79 1.21 -12.64
C HIS A 186 6.13 0.63 -11.26
N ILE A 187 5.15 0.61 -10.34
CA ILE A 187 5.30 0.01 -9.01
C ILE A 187 5.73 -1.45 -9.12
N LYS A 188 5.05 -2.25 -9.94
CA LYS A 188 5.39 -3.66 -10.17
C LYS A 188 6.82 -3.84 -10.65
N ARG A 189 7.24 -3.05 -11.64
CA ARG A 189 8.62 -3.12 -12.17
C ARG A 189 9.65 -2.83 -11.09
N THR A 190 9.39 -1.84 -10.24
CA THR A 190 10.30 -1.48 -9.14
C THR A 190 10.38 -2.58 -8.09
N LEU A 191 9.25 -3.14 -7.68
CA LEU A 191 9.22 -4.24 -6.71
C LEU A 191 9.83 -5.53 -7.25
N ALA A 192 9.63 -5.84 -8.55
CA ALA A 192 10.21 -7.02 -9.18
C ALA A 192 11.74 -6.95 -9.32
N ASN A 193 12.29 -5.75 -9.51
CA ASN A 193 13.74 -5.54 -9.62
C ASN A 193 14.44 -5.57 -8.26
N ALA A 194 13.68 -5.46 -7.17
CA ALA A 194 14.22 -5.51 -5.83
C ALA A 194 14.45 -6.98 -5.42
N THR A 195 15.70 -7.35 -5.22
CA THR A 195 16.06 -8.64 -4.60
C THR A 195 15.79 -8.60 -3.10
N ALA A 196 15.74 -9.77 -2.45
CA ALA A 196 15.59 -9.85 -0.98
C ALA A 196 16.68 -9.03 -0.25
N THR A 197 17.88 -8.99 -0.79
CA THR A 197 19.01 -8.24 -0.26
C THR A 197 18.84 -6.74 -0.50
N GLU A 198 18.38 -6.33 -1.68
CA GLU A 198 18.15 -4.94 -2.05
C GLU A 198 16.95 -4.35 -1.29
N LEU A 199 15.90 -5.16 -1.02
CA LEU A 199 14.76 -4.74 -0.21
C LEU A 199 15.11 -4.53 1.27
N ALA A 200 16.19 -5.17 1.73
CA ALA A 200 16.64 -5.11 3.11
C ALA A 200 17.85 -4.17 3.32
N ASP A 201 18.51 -3.74 2.24
CA ASP A 201 19.74 -2.94 2.29
C ASP A 201 19.44 -1.47 2.01
N ASP A 202 20.03 -0.57 2.82
CA ASP A 202 20.06 0.88 2.63
C ASP A 202 21.07 1.30 1.53
N GLY A 203 21.24 0.47 0.50
CA GLY A 203 22.23 0.65 -0.56
C GLY A 203 22.21 2.01 -1.26
N ALA A 204 23.09 2.22 -2.22
CA ALA A 204 23.39 3.52 -2.85
C ALA A 204 22.18 4.27 -3.45
N ASN A 205 21.07 3.59 -3.74
CA ASN A 205 19.82 4.18 -4.23
C ASN A 205 18.71 4.26 -3.17
N GLY A 206 19.03 3.95 -1.90
CA GLY A 206 18.07 3.91 -0.80
C GLY A 206 17.06 2.76 -0.93
N ASN A 207 16.56 2.27 0.19
CA ASN A 207 15.47 1.29 0.19
C ASN A 207 14.14 1.98 -0.09
N VAL A 208 13.72 2.05 -1.35
CA VAL A 208 12.46 2.69 -1.77
C VAL A 208 11.26 1.75 -1.72
N ALA A 209 11.46 0.45 -1.50
CA ALA A 209 10.40 -0.55 -1.47
C ALA A 209 9.30 -0.25 -0.42
N PRO A 210 9.59 0.19 0.81
CA PRO A 210 8.56 0.59 1.76
C PRO A 210 7.66 1.69 1.24
N ILE A 211 8.21 2.66 0.49
CA ILE A 211 7.44 3.78 -0.08
C ILE A 211 6.47 3.24 -1.14
N PHE A 212 6.93 2.36 -2.03
CA PHE A 212 6.08 1.75 -3.05
C PHE A 212 5.00 0.84 -2.44
N LEU A 213 5.32 0.06 -1.40
CA LEU A 213 4.33 -0.75 -0.69
C LEU A 213 3.27 0.12 0.01
N CYS A 214 3.66 1.27 0.56
CA CYS A 214 2.72 2.23 1.12
C CYS A 214 1.78 2.79 0.04
N MET A 215 2.31 3.17 -1.13
CA MET A 215 1.49 3.61 -2.26
C MET A 215 0.48 2.52 -2.67
N VAL A 216 0.89 1.25 -2.71
CA VAL A 216 -0.03 0.14 -3.01
C VAL A 216 -1.14 0.06 -1.97
N GLY A 217 -0.81 0.14 -0.67
CA GLY A 217 -1.80 0.15 0.40
C GLY A 217 -2.81 1.29 0.25
N GLU A 218 -2.35 2.50 -0.06
CA GLU A 218 -3.23 3.65 -0.27
C GLU A 218 -4.11 3.49 -1.53
N LEU A 219 -3.56 3.00 -2.63
CA LEU A 219 -4.32 2.70 -3.85
C LEU A 219 -5.40 1.64 -3.60
N MET A 220 -5.10 0.60 -2.82
CA MET A 220 -6.04 -0.47 -2.47
C MET A 220 -7.22 0.01 -1.61
N ARG A 221 -7.17 1.18 -0.98
CA ARG A 221 -8.30 1.77 -0.25
C ARG A 221 -9.46 2.17 -1.17
N SER A 222 -9.18 2.43 -2.44
CA SER A 222 -10.20 2.70 -3.45
C SER A 222 -10.83 1.40 -3.97
N ALA A 223 -12.15 1.25 -3.86
CA ALA A 223 -12.88 0.10 -4.40
C ALA A 223 -12.62 -0.10 -5.90
N HIS A 224 -12.69 1.00 -6.66
CA HIS A 224 -12.44 0.98 -8.11
C HIS A 224 -11.02 0.48 -8.45
N VAL A 225 -9.99 0.92 -7.71
CA VAL A 225 -8.62 0.49 -7.95
C VAL A 225 -8.42 -0.98 -7.53
N ARG A 226 -9.05 -1.43 -6.42
CA ARG A 226 -9.04 -2.85 -6.00
C ARG A 226 -9.59 -3.75 -7.10
N GLU A 227 -10.76 -3.41 -7.65
CA GLU A 227 -11.40 -4.16 -8.75
C GLU A 227 -10.48 -4.23 -9.98
N MET A 228 -9.91 -3.09 -10.40
CA MET A 228 -8.97 -3.06 -11.53
C MET A 228 -7.77 -3.98 -11.32
N ILE A 229 -7.13 -3.91 -10.15
CA ILE A 229 -5.94 -4.71 -9.84
C ILE A 229 -6.31 -6.19 -9.77
N TRP A 230 -7.41 -6.54 -9.09
CA TRP A 230 -7.88 -7.91 -8.96
C TRP A 230 -8.16 -8.55 -10.32
N HIS A 231 -9.00 -7.93 -11.15
CA HIS A 231 -9.34 -8.47 -12.46
C HIS A 231 -8.16 -8.57 -13.42
N ARG A 232 -7.21 -7.64 -13.35
CA ARG A 232 -6.00 -7.71 -14.15
C ARG A 232 -5.09 -8.85 -13.69
N ASP A 233 -4.84 -8.94 -12.39
CA ASP A 233 -3.87 -9.88 -11.84
C ASP A 233 -4.38 -11.33 -11.88
N THR A 234 -5.68 -11.56 -11.72
CA THR A 234 -6.28 -12.89 -11.91
C THR A 234 -6.23 -13.36 -13.37
N LYS A 235 -6.47 -12.45 -14.34
CA LYS A 235 -6.29 -12.76 -15.77
C LYS A 235 -4.83 -13.06 -16.12
N ALA A 236 -3.88 -12.35 -15.53
CA ALA A 236 -2.45 -12.57 -15.74
C ALA A 236 -1.98 -13.91 -15.14
N ASN A 237 -2.55 -14.33 -14.01
CA ASN A 237 -2.16 -15.54 -13.29
C ASN A 237 -2.57 -16.83 -14.05
N THR A 238 -3.57 -16.78 -14.92
CA THR A 238 -3.95 -17.89 -15.82
C THR A 238 -2.99 -18.08 -17.00
N SER A 239 -2.11 -17.10 -17.25
CA SER A 239 -1.06 -17.15 -18.27
C SER A 239 0.30 -17.43 -17.61
N GLN A 240 1.30 -17.90 -18.38
CA GLN A 240 2.67 -18.22 -17.89
C GLN A 240 3.43 -17.05 -17.19
N ARG A 241 2.76 -15.93 -16.88
CA ARG A 241 3.33 -14.72 -16.26
C ARG A 241 2.78 -14.44 -14.86
N ALA A 242 2.50 -15.49 -14.10
CA ALA A 242 1.98 -15.34 -12.71
C ALA A 242 2.85 -14.45 -11.81
N SER A 243 4.17 -14.44 -12.01
CA SER A 243 5.11 -13.58 -11.28
C SER A 243 4.94 -12.08 -11.58
N ASP A 244 4.26 -11.72 -12.67
CA ASP A 244 4.04 -10.33 -13.07
C ASP A 244 2.82 -9.70 -12.38
N ALA A 245 2.03 -10.45 -11.62
CA ALA A 245 0.90 -9.92 -10.86
C ALA A 245 1.39 -9.14 -9.64
N LEU A 246 0.83 -7.94 -9.37
CA LEU A 246 1.16 -7.14 -8.20
C LEU A 246 0.86 -7.91 -6.90
N ILE A 247 -0.29 -8.62 -6.87
CA ILE A 247 -0.68 -9.43 -5.71
C ILE A 247 0.35 -10.54 -5.46
N ALA A 248 0.85 -11.20 -6.53
CA ALA A 248 1.90 -12.21 -6.39
C ALA A 248 3.20 -11.63 -5.83
N GLN A 249 3.55 -10.39 -6.19
CA GLN A 249 4.72 -9.69 -5.64
C GLN A 249 4.54 -9.34 -4.16
N LEU A 250 3.33 -8.91 -3.73
CA LEU A 250 3.03 -8.70 -2.31
C LEU A 250 3.20 -10.00 -1.51
N VAL A 251 2.68 -11.11 -2.02
CA VAL A 251 2.87 -12.44 -1.43
C VAL A 251 4.35 -12.85 -1.44
N GLY A 252 5.08 -12.49 -2.50
CA GLY A 252 6.53 -12.66 -2.60
C GLY A 252 7.30 -11.96 -1.49
N VAL A 253 6.97 -10.69 -1.21
CA VAL A 253 7.55 -9.92 -0.08
C VAL A 253 7.34 -10.66 1.26
N LEU A 254 6.15 -11.23 1.49
CA LEU A 254 5.89 -12.00 2.71
C LEU A 254 6.69 -13.31 2.77
N ARG A 255 6.95 -13.96 1.63
CA ARG A 255 7.78 -15.19 1.55
C ARG A 255 9.26 -14.95 1.80
N MET A 256 9.77 -13.75 1.62
CA MET A 256 11.20 -13.44 1.80
C MET A 256 11.70 -13.74 3.22
N SER A 257 10.85 -13.56 4.24
CA SER A 257 11.19 -13.95 5.62
C SER A 257 11.35 -15.45 5.82
N MET A 258 10.82 -16.25 4.91
CA MET A 258 10.93 -17.72 4.96
C MET A 258 12.33 -18.18 4.53
N ALA A 259 12.99 -17.45 3.64
CA ALA A 259 14.29 -17.79 3.07
C ALA A 259 15.48 -17.35 3.94
N SER A 260 15.31 -16.35 4.82
CA SER A 260 16.41 -15.72 5.56
C SER A 260 16.78 -16.42 6.89
N ASN A 261 16.56 -17.72 7.02
CA ASN A 261 16.98 -18.50 8.21
C ASN A 261 18.51 -18.75 8.30
N THR A 262 19.35 -18.12 7.48
CA THR A 262 20.79 -18.25 7.56
C THR A 262 21.36 -17.42 8.71
N ALA A 263 22.31 -17.99 9.45
CA ALA A 263 22.88 -17.42 10.67
C ALA A 263 23.50 -16.01 10.53
N SER A 264 23.76 -15.55 9.31
CA SER A 264 24.33 -14.23 9.03
C SER A 264 23.31 -13.06 9.16
N SER A 265 22.01 -13.33 9.04
CA SER A 265 20.99 -12.26 9.18
C SER A 265 20.65 -11.90 10.64
N ARG A 266 21.13 -12.71 11.61
CA ARG A 266 20.95 -12.40 13.06
C ARG A 266 21.94 -11.36 13.59
N ALA A 267 23.05 -11.13 12.92
CA ALA A 267 24.11 -10.20 13.36
C ALA A 267 23.88 -8.76 12.87
N SER A 268 23.17 -8.56 11.78
CA SER A 268 22.73 -7.26 11.29
C SER A 268 21.33 -7.03 11.84
N GLY A 269 21.14 -6.09 12.73
CA GLY A 269 19.84 -5.71 13.33
C GLY A 269 18.84 -5.19 12.29
N ASN A 270 18.47 -6.03 11.32
CA ASN A 270 17.69 -5.71 10.15
C ASN A 270 16.23 -5.36 10.54
N THR A 271 15.99 -4.09 10.81
CA THR A 271 14.68 -3.54 11.20
C THR A 271 13.71 -3.37 10.03
N GLY A 272 14.16 -3.54 8.78
CA GLY A 272 13.37 -3.28 7.58
C GLY A 272 12.33 -4.35 7.26
N VAL A 273 12.64 -5.63 7.44
CA VAL A 273 11.75 -6.75 7.07
C VAL A 273 10.39 -6.71 7.77
N PRO A 274 10.26 -6.46 9.08
CA PRO A 274 8.96 -6.35 9.73
C PRO A 274 8.08 -5.21 9.21
N GLN A 275 8.68 -4.13 8.75
CA GLN A 275 7.96 -3.01 8.14
C GLN A 275 7.43 -3.38 6.76
N LEU A 276 8.23 -4.05 5.92
CA LEU A 276 7.81 -4.53 4.60
C LEU A 276 6.66 -5.51 4.72
N HIS A 277 6.73 -6.47 5.67
CA HIS A 277 5.63 -7.40 5.93
C HIS A 277 4.35 -6.67 6.33
N TYR A 278 4.45 -5.71 7.24
CA TYR A 278 3.29 -4.93 7.67
C TYR A 278 2.63 -4.20 6.50
N LEU A 279 3.41 -3.55 5.63
CA LEU A 279 2.90 -2.80 4.48
C LEU A 279 2.28 -3.73 3.42
N ALA A 280 2.92 -4.88 3.15
CA ALA A 280 2.38 -5.87 2.23
C ALA A 280 1.09 -6.50 2.76
N LEU A 281 1.03 -6.84 4.05
CA LEU A 281 -0.19 -7.34 4.71
C LEU A 281 -1.30 -6.30 4.71
N PHE A 282 -0.97 -5.02 4.94
CA PHE A 282 -1.94 -3.94 4.90
C PHE A 282 -2.59 -3.83 3.51
N ALA A 283 -1.79 -3.88 2.45
CA ALA A 283 -2.30 -3.86 1.08
C ALA A 283 -3.17 -5.10 0.77
N LEU A 284 -2.78 -6.30 1.20
CA LEU A 284 -3.58 -7.51 1.04
C LEU A 284 -4.88 -7.44 1.86
N TRP A 285 -4.83 -6.91 3.07
CA TRP A 285 -6.02 -6.72 3.91
C TRP A 285 -7.00 -5.73 3.25
N GLU A 286 -6.53 -4.59 2.74
CA GLU A 286 -7.38 -3.67 1.98
C GLU A 286 -8.00 -4.34 0.74
N LEU A 287 -7.26 -5.24 0.07
CA LEU A 287 -7.76 -6.00 -1.06
C LEU A 287 -8.93 -6.92 -0.67
N THR A 288 -8.92 -7.50 0.55
CA THR A 288 -10.00 -8.40 1.01
C THR A 288 -11.33 -7.71 1.27
N PHE A 289 -11.43 -6.38 1.19
CA PHE A 289 -12.72 -5.69 1.16
C PHE A 289 -13.42 -5.76 -0.21
N LEU A 290 -12.79 -6.33 -1.22
CA LEU A 290 -13.43 -6.80 -2.44
C LEU A 290 -13.81 -8.27 -2.24
N GLU A 291 -15.10 -8.57 -2.26
CA GLU A 291 -15.64 -9.92 -1.98
C GLU A 291 -15.02 -10.98 -2.88
N GLU A 292 -14.95 -10.73 -4.20
CA GLU A 292 -14.33 -11.64 -5.17
C GLU A 292 -12.86 -11.91 -4.86
N ALA A 293 -12.14 -10.90 -4.36
CA ALA A 293 -10.75 -11.07 -3.96
C ALA A 293 -10.64 -11.90 -2.68
N ALA A 294 -11.46 -11.63 -1.67
CA ALA A 294 -11.48 -12.42 -0.44
C ALA A 294 -11.83 -13.90 -0.70
N GLN A 295 -12.74 -14.19 -1.63
CA GLN A 295 -13.08 -15.56 -2.05
C GLN A 295 -11.92 -16.25 -2.77
N GLY A 296 -11.28 -15.54 -3.71
CA GLY A 296 -10.31 -16.11 -4.65
C GLY A 296 -8.84 -16.00 -4.25
N LEU A 297 -8.50 -15.26 -3.18
CA LEU A 297 -7.12 -14.92 -2.85
C LEU A 297 -6.23 -16.15 -2.62
N GLU A 298 -6.73 -17.16 -1.90
CA GLU A 298 -6.01 -18.42 -1.72
C GLU A 298 -5.93 -19.22 -3.02
N LEU A 299 -7.03 -19.31 -3.77
CA LEU A 299 -7.09 -20.06 -5.01
C LEU A 299 -6.08 -19.56 -6.04
N HIS A 300 -5.97 -18.23 -6.19
CA HIS A 300 -5.13 -17.63 -7.21
C HIS A 300 -3.68 -17.39 -6.77
N PHE A 301 -3.44 -17.14 -5.49
CA PHE A 301 -2.12 -16.65 -5.02
C PHE A 301 -1.50 -17.48 -3.89
N GLY A 302 -2.22 -18.46 -3.31
CA GLY A 302 -1.69 -19.37 -2.29
C GLY A 302 -1.22 -18.66 -1.03
N VAL A 303 -2.06 -17.78 -0.48
CA VAL A 303 -1.69 -16.90 0.63
C VAL A 303 -1.74 -17.57 2.00
N ALA A 304 -2.58 -18.61 2.19
CA ALA A 304 -2.89 -19.14 3.51
C ALA A 304 -1.64 -19.65 4.24
N SER A 305 -0.80 -20.45 3.58
CA SER A 305 0.44 -20.97 4.18
C SER A 305 1.45 -19.87 4.49
N VAL A 306 1.50 -18.84 3.66
CA VAL A 306 2.39 -17.68 3.86
C VAL A 306 1.93 -16.88 5.08
N LEU A 307 0.63 -16.62 5.20
CA LEU A 307 0.05 -15.89 6.33
C LEU A 307 0.26 -16.66 7.65
N VAL A 308 0.09 -18.00 7.65
CA VAL A 308 0.40 -18.85 8.81
C VAL A 308 1.85 -18.64 9.25
N HIS A 309 2.80 -18.72 8.32
CA HIS A 309 4.21 -18.55 8.64
C HIS A 309 4.53 -17.15 9.18
N VAL A 310 3.96 -16.11 8.59
CA VAL A 310 4.13 -14.73 9.06
C VAL A 310 3.58 -14.57 10.47
N ALA A 311 2.37 -15.08 10.76
CA ALA A 311 1.75 -14.98 12.09
C ALA A 311 2.52 -15.76 13.16
N GLN A 312 3.08 -16.93 12.82
CA GLN A 312 3.94 -17.72 13.72
C GLN A 312 5.17 -16.92 14.18
N LYS A 313 5.82 -16.22 13.25
CA LYS A 313 7.05 -15.47 13.49
C LYS A 313 6.83 -14.03 13.96
N ALA A 314 5.60 -13.54 13.90
CA ALA A 314 5.29 -12.14 14.22
C ALA A 314 5.55 -11.83 15.69
N LEU A 315 6.39 -10.84 15.93
CA LEU A 315 6.68 -10.29 17.26
C LEU A 315 5.75 -9.12 17.63
N LYS A 316 5.14 -8.45 16.63
CA LYS A 316 4.27 -7.29 16.84
C LYS A 316 2.81 -7.68 16.64
N ASN A 317 1.97 -7.35 17.61
CA ASN A 317 0.53 -7.64 17.60
C ASN A 317 -0.17 -7.11 16.34
N LYS A 318 0.24 -5.93 15.84
CA LYS A 318 -0.33 -5.33 14.63
C LYS A 318 -0.18 -6.20 13.37
N VAL A 319 0.87 -7.02 13.28
CA VAL A 319 1.08 -7.96 12.17
C VAL A 319 0.11 -9.14 12.30
N VAL A 320 -0.01 -9.73 13.49
CA VAL A 320 -0.96 -10.82 13.79
C VAL A 320 -2.39 -10.35 13.50
N ARG A 321 -2.73 -9.13 13.92
CA ARG A 321 -4.05 -8.55 13.69
C ARG A 321 -4.42 -8.50 12.21
N LEU A 322 -3.52 -8.01 11.33
CA LEU A 322 -3.78 -7.99 9.89
C LEU A 322 -3.98 -9.39 9.32
N VAL A 323 -3.16 -10.37 9.74
CA VAL A 323 -3.30 -11.76 9.28
C VAL A 323 -4.66 -12.34 9.68
N VAL A 324 -5.05 -12.18 10.94
CA VAL A 324 -6.33 -12.70 11.44
C VAL A 324 -7.51 -12.03 10.76
N SER A 325 -7.43 -10.71 10.55
CA SER A 325 -8.47 -9.96 9.82
C SER A 325 -8.58 -10.38 8.34
N ILE A 326 -7.47 -10.73 7.68
CA ILE A 326 -7.51 -11.32 6.33
C ILE A 326 -8.24 -12.67 6.36
N TRP A 327 -7.90 -13.58 7.29
CA TRP A 327 -8.60 -14.86 7.41
C TRP A 327 -10.09 -14.68 7.67
N ARG A 328 -10.46 -13.74 8.55
CA ARG A 328 -11.87 -13.42 8.83
C ARG A 328 -12.58 -12.96 7.57
N ASN A 329 -12.02 -11.99 6.82
CA ASN A 329 -12.62 -11.50 5.60
C ASN A 329 -12.76 -12.59 4.53
N MET A 330 -11.80 -13.52 4.45
CA MET A 330 -11.88 -14.68 3.55
C MET A 330 -13.04 -15.61 3.94
N LEU A 331 -13.22 -15.90 5.24
CA LEU A 331 -14.32 -16.73 5.74
C LEU A 331 -15.67 -16.04 5.57
N ASP A 332 -15.76 -14.73 5.82
CA ASP A 332 -16.99 -13.94 5.63
C ASP A 332 -17.43 -13.92 4.15
N ALA A 333 -16.47 -13.94 3.21
CA ALA A 333 -16.73 -13.92 1.78
C ALA A 333 -17.15 -15.30 1.20
N SER A 334 -16.53 -16.38 1.68
CA SER A 334 -16.89 -17.76 1.31
C SER A 334 -16.45 -18.71 2.42
N GLU A 335 -17.37 -18.98 3.36
CA GLU A 335 -17.07 -19.84 4.50
C GLU A 335 -16.67 -21.26 4.06
N GLU A 336 -17.48 -21.88 3.20
CA GLU A 336 -17.27 -23.29 2.82
C GLU A 336 -15.91 -23.52 2.16
N GLU A 337 -15.60 -22.78 1.11
CA GLU A 337 -14.37 -22.99 0.35
C GLU A 337 -13.13 -22.52 1.10
N ASN A 338 -13.19 -21.35 1.74
CA ASN A 338 -12.04 -20.79 2.41
C ASN A 338 -11.74 -21.51 3.74
N ALA A 339 -12.78 -22.01 4.47
CA ALA A 339 -12.52 -22.84 5.65
C ALA A 339 -11.73 -24.10 5.31
N MET A 340 -12.07 -24.78 4.20
CA MET A 340 -11.31 -25.97 3.76
C MET A 340 -9.85 -25.63 3.45
N ARG A 341 -9.61 -24.54 2.75
CA ARG A 341 -8.26 -24.09 2.39
C ARG A 341 -7.44 -23.67 3.61
N LEU A 342 -8.05 -22.96 4.56
CA LEU A 342 -7.41 -22.51 5.79
C LEU A 342 -7.13 -23.70 6.74
N LEU A 343 -8.01 -24.72 6.82
CA LEU A 343 -7.75 -25.97 7.54
C LEU A 343 -6.55 -26.72 6.91
N GLY A 344 -6.51 -26.83 5.58
CA GLY A 344 -5.37 -27.40 4.86
C GLY A 344 -4.05 -26.69 5.13
N ALA A 345 -4.08 -25.36 5.30
CA ALA A 345 -2.92 -24.55 5.67
C ALA A 345 -2.57 -24.60 7.17
N LYS A 346 -3.28 -25.38 7.99
CA LYS A 346 -3.08 -25.51 9.45
C LYS A 346 -3.31 -24.21 10.25
N VAL A 347 -4.29 -23.43 9.85
CA VAL A 347 -4.66 -22.19 10.56
C VAL A 347 -5.24 -22.53 11.94
N LEU A 348 -6.07 -23.57 12.06
CA LEU A 348 -6.73 -23.93 13.33
C LEU A 348 -5.74 -24.18 14.50
N PRO A 349 -4.73 -25.06 14.38
CA PRO A 349 -3.75 -25.24 15.46
C PRO A 349 -2.90 -23.99 15.73
N LEU A 350 -2.75 -23.10 14.75
CA LEU A 350 -2.10 -21.82 14.99
C LEU A 350 -3.00 -20.88 15.80
N CYS A 351 -4.32 -20.87 15.57
CA CYS A 351 -5.27 -20.08 16.38
C CYS A 351 -5.16 -20.44 17.86
N ASP A 352 -5.05 -21.73 18.20
CA ASP A 352 -4.85 -22.18 19.60
C ASP A 352 -3.60 -21.56 20.21
N THR A 353 -2.47 -21.65 19.49
CA THR A 353 -1.20 -21.06 19.91
C THR A 353 -1.26 -19.54 20.05
N LEU A 354 -1.98 -18.85 19.16
CA LEU A 354 -2.13 -17.40 19.19
C LEU A 354 -3.00 -16.97 20.37
N GLN A 355 -4.05 -17.69 20.71
CA GLN A 355 -4.90 -17.40 21.89
C GLN A 355 -4.12 -17.45 23.20
N GLU A 356 -3.16 -18.38 23.35
CA GLU A 356 -2.31 -18.47 24.52
C GLU A 356 -1.48 -17.22 24.77
N ARG A 357 -1.18 -16.42 23.72
CA ARG A 357 -0.40 -15.17 23.84
C ARG A 357 -1.13 -14.02 24.54
N ARG A 358 -2.44 -14.14 24.79
CA ARG A 358 -3.28 -13.15 25.50
C ARG A 358 -3.06 -11.72 25.03
N TYR A 359 -3.50 -11.40 23.83
CA TYR A 359 -3.38 -10.05 23.27
C TYR A 359 -4.22 -9.04 24.07
N PRO A 360 -3.72 -7.80 24.31
CA PRO A 360 -4.50 -6.73 24.96
C PRO A 360 -5.60 -6.15 24.05
N ASP A 361 -5.57 -6.49 22.75
CA ASP A 361 -6.48 -6.00 21.72
C ASP A 361 -7.73 -6.87 21.66
N GLY A 362 -8.87 -6.35 22.15
CA GLY A 362 -10.14 -7.07 22.21
C GLY A 362 -10.68 -7.46 20.83
N GLU A 363 -10.50 -6.61 19.82
CA GLU A 363 -10.95 -6.92 18.45
C GLU A 363 -10.13 -8.06 17.83
N LEU A 364 -8.83 -8.13 18.10
CA LEU A 364 -8.01 -9.26 17.69
C LEU A 364 -8.47 -10.55 18.35
N GLN A 365 -8.83 -10.51 19.65
CA GLN A 365 -9.35 -11.67 20.35
C GLN A 365 -10.69 -12.14 19.77
N GLU A 366 -11.61 -11.22 19.47
CA GLU A 366 -12.90 -11.52 18.86
C GLU A 366 -12.72 -12.14 17.46
N ASP A 367 -11.88 -11.55 16.62
CA ASP A 367 -11.59 -12.06 15.27
C ASP A 367 -10.96 -13.46 15.33
N LEU A 368 -10.02 -13.66 16.25
CA LEU A 368 -9.35 -14.95 16.44
C LEU A 368 -10.33 -16.03 16.92
N ALA A 369 -11.20 -15.70 17.89
CA ALA A 369 -12.24 -16.59 18.36
C ALA A 369 -13.27 -16.94 17.27
N TYR A 370 -13.61 -15.96 16.41
CA TYR A 370 -14.48 -16.20 15.27
C TYR A 370 -13.85 -17.21 14.28
N VAL A 371 -12.60 -16.95 13.86
CA VAL A 371 -11.87 -17.82 12.92
C VAL A 371 -11.78 -19.24 13.48
N GLN A 372 -11.37 -19.38 14.75
CA GLN A 372 -11.26 -20.69 15.42
C GLN A 372 -12.61 -21.42 15.44
N ARG A 373 -13.68 -20.75 15.83
CA ARG A 373 -15.02 -21.34 15.89
C ARG A 373 -15.48 -21.86 14.53
N VAL A 374 -15.35 -21.04 13.48
CA VAL A 374 -15.78 -21.42 12.12
C VAL A 374 -14.98 -22.64 11.62
N LEU A 375 -13.66 -22.62 11.81
CA LEU A 375 -12.80 -23.71 11.38
C LEU A 375 -13.06 -25.01 12.18
N SER A 376 -13.31 -24.92 13.50
CA SER A 376 -13.65 -26.08 14.33
C SER A 376 -14.98 -26.69 13.92
N GLN A 377 -16.02 -25.87 13.70
CA GLN A 377 -17.31 -26.34 13.22
C GLN A 377 -17.21 -27.06 11.87
N ARG A 378 -16.42 -26.50 10.95
CA ARG A 378 -16.21 -27.13 9.64
C ARG A 378 -15.47 -28.47 9.75
N LEU A 379 -14.45 -28.55 10.62
CA LEU A 379 -13.70 -29.78 10.87
C LEU A 379 -14.62 -30.89 11.48
N GLU A 380 -15.47 -30.50 12.42
CA GLU A 380 -16.46 -31.44 13.01
C GLU A 380 -17.45 -31.99 11.96
N GLN A 381 -17.98 -31.12 11.10
CA GLN A 381 -18.86 -31.50 9.99
C GLN A 381 -18.20 -32.48 9.03
N MET A 382 -16.93 -32.27 8.71
CA MET A 382 -16.15 -33.17 7.85
C MET A 382 -15.93 -34.55 8.52
N SER A 383 -15.55 -34.54 9.80
CA SER A 383 -15.34 -35.78 10.57
C SER A 383 -16.64 -36.60 10.67
N SER A 384 -17.76 -35.93 10.95
CA SER A 384 -19.08 -36.56 10.98
C SER A 384 -19.51 -37.14 9.64
N TYR A 385 -19.22 -36.44 8.54
CA TYR A 385 -19.52 -36.91 7.17
C TYR A 385 -18.68 -38.15 6.81
N GLU A 386 -17.39 -38.17 7.09
CA GLU A 386 -16.53 -39.33 6.82
C GLU A 386 -16.91 -40.53 7.71
N GLN A 387 -17.30 -40.30 8.96
CA GLN A 387 -17.84 -41.32 9.82
C GLN A 387 -19.15 -41.92 9.30
N TYR A 388 -20.12 -41.07 8.94
CA TYR A 388 -21.39 -41.48 8.35
C TYR A 388 -21.19 -42.25 7.03
N LYS A 389 -20.30 -41.79 6.19
CA LYS A 389 -19.94 -42.48 4.94
C LYS A 389 -19.31 -43.82 5.20
N SER A 390 -18.41 -43.95 6.18
CA SER A 390 -17.82 -45.23 6.60
C SER A 390 -18.87 -46.20 7.12
N GLU A 391 -19.80 -45.74 7.96
CA GLU A 391 -20.93 -46.55 8.46
C GLU A 391 -21.85 -47.03 7.31
N LEU A 392 -22.17 -46.13 6.37
CA LEU A 392 -22.97 -46.45 5.20
C LEU A 392 -22.32 -47.55 4.32
N TYR A 393 -21.01 -47.43 4.07
CA TYR A 393 -20.28 -48.44 3.28
C TYR A 393 -20.00 -49.75 4.04
N SER A 394 -19.91 -49.70 5.35
CA SER A 394 -19.73 -50.89 6.19
C SER A 394 -21.02 -51.67 6.40
N GLY A 395 -22.18 -51.11 6.08
CA GLY A 395 -23.49 -51.70 6.34
C GLY A 395 -23.87 -51.77 7.81
N HIS A 396 -23.12 -51.15 8.69
CA HIS A 396 -23.38 -51.10 10.14
C HIS A 396 -23.78 -49.67 10.50
N MET A 397 -25.06 -49.35 10.36
CA MET A 397 -25.60 -48.09 10.92
C MET A 397 -25.93 -48.31 12.40
N SER A 398 -25.20 -47.67 13.32
CA SER A 398 -25.63 -47.59 14.69
C SER A 398 -26.60 -46.40 14.84
N PHE A 399 -27.84 -46.69 15.21
CA PHE A 399 -28.88 -45.70 15.50
C PHE A 399 -28.90 -45.34 17.00
N ASP A 400 -27.78 -45.40 17.67
CA ASP A 400 -27.71 -45.00 19.06
C ASP A 400 -27.57 -43.48 19.18
N ASN A 401 -28.59 -42.85 19.78
CA ASN A 401 -28.67 -41.45 20.17
C ASN A 401 -27.62 -41.05 21.16
#